data_404f4a939df2fa0679b6bf11688a4af5
#
_entry.id   404f4a939df2fa0679b6bf11688a4af5
#
_cell.length_a   1.000
_cell.length_b   1.000
_cell.length_c   1.000
_cell.angle_alpha   90.00
_cell.angle_beta   90.00
_cell.angle_gamma   90.00
#
_symmetry.space_group_name_H-M   'P 1'
#
loop_
_entity.id
_entity.type
_entity.pdbx_description
1 polymer ?
#
loop_
_entity_poly.entity_id
_entity_poly.type
_entity_poly.pdbx_seq_one_letter_code
_entity_poly.pdbx_strand_id
1 'polypeptide(L)'
;MEARNSEQRLFTRLVADAASCTLCPAMCDRSAVLSSLNGTLAARVMFIGEAPGRKGADRTHVPFSGDQSGKNFDRFLASISLAREDIFITSAALCNPRTDSGANRKPTKTEVANCSHFLRRALEIINPKVVVTLGSVALDALKTIHWHDLNLKESAARIYVWHDRLLVPIYHPSPQVLASHRREAAQLQDYQLVAQAIEQAGLYQAA
;
A
#
# COMPACT_ATOMS: atom_id res chain seq x y z
N MET A 1 6.86 22.81 14.41
CA MET A 1 7.51 21.82 15.30
C MET A 1 6.47 21.00 16.06
N GLU A 2 5.46 21.60 16.68
CA GLU A 2 4.42 20.90 17.46
C GLU A 2 3.56 19.92 16.63
N ALA A 3 3.14 20.27 15.43
CA ALA A 3 2.34 19.39 14.55
C ALA A 3 3.09 18.09 14.20
N ARG A 4 4.35 18.17 13.78
CA ARG A 4 5.19 16.99 13.50
C ARG A 4 5.38 16.09 14.71
N ASN A 5 5.50 16.67 15.90
CA ASN A 5 5.62 15.89 17.14
C ASN A 5 4.30 15.17 17.49
N SER A 6 3.17 15.78 17.14
CA SER A 6 1.83 15.17 17.25
C SER A 6 1.66 13.99 16.30
N GLU A 7 1.99 14.14 15.02
CA GLU A 7 1.92 13.07 14.01
C GLU A 7 2.81 11.88 14.39
N GLN A 8 4.05 12.16 14.85
CA GLN A 8 4.97 11.13 15.29
C GLN A 8 4.41 10.34 16.48
N ARG A 9 3.80 10.99 17.46
CA ARG A 9 3.15 10.31 18.61
C ARG A 9 1.97 9.46 18.18
N LEU A 10 1.12 9.97 17.28
CA LEU A 10 -0.03 9.23 16.74
C LEU A 10 0.43 8.00 15.97
N PHE A 11 1.49 8.12 15.16
CA PHE A 11 2.04 7.00 14.42
C PHE A 11 2.69 5.96 15.34
N THR A 12 3.45 6.38 16.36
CA THR A 12 4.02 5.47 17.34
C THR A 12 2.94 4.65 18.05
N ARG A 13 1.81 5.29 18.41
CA ARG A 13 0.67 4.59 18.99
C ARG A 13 0.02 3.64 17.98
N LEU A 14 -0.14 4.04 16.73
CA LEU A 14 -0.67 3.18 15.66
C LEU A 14 0.18 1.92 15.48
N VAL A 15 1.51 2.04 15.49
CA VAL A 15 2.46 0.92 15.41
C VAL A 15 2.30 -0.02 16.61
N ALA A 16 2.22 0.52 17.83
CA ALA A 16 2.03 -0.27 19.05
C ALA A 16 0.69 -1.04 19.05
N ASP A 17 -0.39 -0.37 18.65
CA ASP A 17 -1.72 -0.98 18.52
C ASP A 17 -1.72 -2.12 17.46
N ALA A 18 -1.03 -1.92 16.34
CA ALA A 18 -0.92 -2.94 15.29
C ALA A 18 -0.08 -4.14 15.74
N ALA A 19 1.01 -3.89 16.48
CA ALA A 19 1.88 -4.95 16.98
C ALA A 19 1.19 -5.87 18.03
N SER A 20 0.24 -5.32 18.80
CA SER A 20 -0.53 -6.06 19.81
C SER A 20 -1.87 -6.59 19.31
N CYS A 21 -2.19 -6.43 18.00
CA CYS A 21 -3.48 -6.81 17.45
C CYS A 21 -3.66 -8.32 17.35
N THR A 22 -4.79 -8.84 17.85
CA THR A 22 -5.17 -10.26 17.82
C THR A 22 -6.51 -10.53 17.15
N LEU A 23 -7.05 -9.57 16.37
CA LEU A 23 -8.38 -9.67 15.76
C LEU A 23 -8.53 -10.77 14.70
N CYS A 24 -7.41 -11.31 14.19
CA CYS A 24 -7.40 -12.34 13.16
C CYS A 24 -6.77 -13.64 13.72
N PRO A 25 -7.55 -14.60 14.25
CA PRO A 25 -7.00 -15.81 14.89
C PRO A 25 -6.05 -16.60 13.99
N ALA A 26 -6.31 -16.66 12.69
CA ALA A 26 -5.45 -17.34 11.71
C ALA A 26 -4.11 -16.62 11.44
N MET A 27 -3.90 -15.44 12.01
CA MET A 27 -2.70 -14.61 11.82
C MET A 27 -2.13 -14.07 13.15
N CYS A 28 -2.62 -14.54 14.30
CA CYS A 28 -2.18 -14.06 15.61
C CYS A 28 -0.72 -14.39 15.94
N ASP A 29 -0.13 -15.35 15.23
CA ASP A 29 1.29 -15.74 15.30
C ASP A 29 2.18 -14.96 14.31
N ARG A 30 1.63 -13.97 13.60
CA ARG A 30 2.32 -13.12 12.62
C ARG A 30 2.53 -11.72 13.19
N SER A 31 3.64 -11.10 12.77
CA SER A 31 3.89 -9.69 13.09
C SER A 31 3.20 -8.79 12.08
N ALA A 32 2.57 -7.73 12.57
CA ALA A 32 2.09 -6.67 11.70
C ALA A 32 3.26 -5.92 11.05
N VAL A 33 3.22 -5.74 9.73
CA VAL A 33 4.22 -4.97 9.00
C VAL A 33 3.81 -3.50 8.98
N LEU A 34 4.08 -2.82 10.08
CA LEU A 34 3.87 -1.39 10.26
C LEU A 34 4.92 -0.83 11.21
N SER A 35 5.78 0.06 10.72
CA SER A 35 6.87 0.68 11.46
C SER A 35 7.39 1.92 10.74
N SER A 36 8.46 2.54 11.23
CA SER A 36 9.18 3.60 10.51
C SER A 36 9.78 3.15 9.16
N LEU A 37 9.88 1.84 8.92
CA LEU A 37 10.34 1.28 7.65
C LEU A 37 9.27 1.31 6.54
N ASN A 38 8.06 1.74 6.85
CA ASN A 38 6.99 1.96 5.86
C ASN A 38 7.19 3.24 5.04
N GLY A 39 8.05 4.15 5.47
CA GLY A 39 8.37 5.41 4.78
C GLY A 39 8.25 6.63 5.66
N THR A 40 8.32 7.81 5.06
CA THR A 40 8.23 9.08 5.78
C THR A 40 6.79 9.44 6.16
N LEU A 41 6.60 10.02 7.35
CA LEU A 41 5.29 10.54 7.76
C LEU A 41 4.87 11.80 6.97
N ALA A 42 5.84 12.48 6.34
CA ALA A 42 5.59 13.61 5.46
C ALA A 42 5.26 13.21 4.02
N ALA A 43 5.07 11.90 3.76
CA ALA A 43 4.80 11.39 2.42
C ALA A 43 3.51 11.97 1.84
N ARG A 44 3.60 12.48 0.62
CA ARG A 44 2.44 13.00 -0.12
C ARG A 44 1.85 11.93 -1.05
N VAL A 45 2.54 10.81 -1.20
CA VAL A 45 2.14 9.64 -1.99
C VAL A 45 2.14 8.41 -1.11
N MET A 46 1.02 7.69 -1.09
CA MET A 46 0.88 6.44 -0.34
C MET A 46 0.56 5.28 -1.29
N PHE A 47 1.37 4.22 -1.21
CA PHE A 47 1.10 2.96 -1.88
C PHE A 47 0.46 1.96 -0.92
N ILE A 48 -0.60 1.30 -1.36
CA ILE A 48 -1.33 0.31 -0.57
C ILE A 48 -1.30 -1.03 -1.30
N GLY A 49 -0.66 -2.04 -0.70
CA GLY A 49 -0.65 -3.41 -1.17
C GLY A 49 -1.79 -4.26 -0.60
N GLU A 50 -1.79 -5.56 -0.94
CA GLU A 50 -2.76 -6.53 -0.43
C GLU A 50 -2.44 -6.93 1.01
N ALA A 51 -1.27 -7.54 1.22
CA ALA A 51 -0.77 -8.03 2.49
C ALA A 51 0.73 -8.34 2.39
N PRO A 52 1.47 -8.46 3.51
CA PRO A 52 2.86 -8.89 3.51
C PRO A 52 3.03 -10.30 2.91
N GLY A 53 3.97 -10.46 1.98
CA GLY A 53 4.32 -11.77 1.45
C GLY A 53 5.28 -12.54 2.35
N ARG A 54 5.11 -13.86 2.51
CA ARG A 54 5.90 -14.73 3.39
C ARG A 54 7.42 -14.64 3.15
N LYS A 55 7.85 -14.58 1.90
CA LYS A 55 9.28 -14.50 1.53
C LYS A 55 9.80 -13.05 1.48
N GLY A 56 8.91 -12.09 1.50
CA GLY A 56 9.17 -10.66 1.42
C GLY A 56 8.95 -9.95 2.76
N ALA A 57 7.97 -9.05 2.79
CA ALA A 57 7.71 -8.13 3.89
C ALA A 57 7.42 -8.81 5.25
N ASP A 58 6.81 -9.99 5.27
CA ASP A 58 6.59 -10.75 6.51
C ASP A 58 7.91 -11.19 7.19
N ARG A 59 8.96 -11.39 6.39
CA ARG A 59 10.30 -11.76 6.89
C ARG A 59 11.19 -10.54 7.16
N THR A 60 11.10 -9.53 6.30
CA THR A 60 11.98 -8.36 6.37
C THR A 60 11.43 -7.24 7.24
N HIS A 61 10.14 -7.26 7.54
CA HIS A 61 9.37 -6.17 8.16
C HIS A 61 9.43 -4.85 7.39
N VAL A 62 9.86 -4.90 6.11
CA VAL A 62 9.88 -3.77 5.19
C VAL A 62 8.89 -4.03 4.06
N PRO A 63 7.90 -3.16 3.82
CA PRO A 63 6.94 -3.35 2.73
C PRO A 63 7.63 -3.48 1.38
N PHE A 64 7.17 -4.42 0.55
CA PHE A 64 7.74 -4.69 -0.78
C PHE A 64 9.27 -4.87 -0.76
N SER A 65 9.79 -5.65 0.19
CA SER A 65 11.23 -5.96 0.30
C SER A 65 11.45 -7.46 0.52
N GLY A 66 12.54 -7.99 -0.04
CA GLY A 66 13.01 -9.36 0.18
C GLY A 66 12.49 -10.40 -0.83
N ASP A 67 11.64 -10.02 -1.78
CA ASP A 67 11.14 -10.90 -2.83
C ASP A 67 11.13 -10.22 -4.22
N GLN A 68 10.69 -10.97 -5.25
CA GLN A 68 10.68 -10.45 -6.62
C GLN A 68 9.64 -9.34 -6.82
N SER A 69 8.53 -9.35 -6.07
CA SER A 69 7.55 -8.26 -6.13
C SER A 69 8.15 -6.94 -5.66
N GLY A 70 8.97 -6.98 -4.61
CA GLY A 70 9.71 -5.83 -4.13
C GLY A 70 10.70 -5.30 -5.16
N LYS A 71 11.49 -6.19 -5.80
CA LYS A 71 12.43 -5.79 -6.88
C LYS A 71 11.69 -5.14 -8.06
N ASN A 72 10.54 -5.69 -8.46
CA ASN A 72 9.74 -5.11 -9.52
C ASN A 72 9.19 -3.74 -9.11
N PHE A 73 8.70 -3.61 -7.87
CA PHE A 73 8.21 -2.36 -7.32
C PHE A 73 9.28 -1.26 -7.35
N ASP A 74 10.50 -1.56 -6.88
CA ASP A 74 11.61 -0.61 -6.90
C ASP A 74 11.97 -0.17 -8.33
N ARG A 75 11.99 -1.10 -9.27
CA ARG A 75 12.25 -0.80 -10.68
C ARG A 75 11.17 0.11 -11.29
N PHE A 76 9.90 -0.13 -10.95
CA PHE A 76 8.81 0.72 -11.42
C PHE A 76 8.83 2.11 -10.77
N LEU A 77 9.15 2.23 -9.49
CA LEU A 77 9.38 3.53 -8.85
C LEU A 77 10.51 4.29 -9.54
N ALA A 78 11.64 3.62 -9.79
CA ALA A 78 12.79 4.22 -10.47
C ALA A 78 12.44 4.73 -11.87
N SER A 79 11.52 4.06 -12.60
CA SER A 79 11.08 4.48 -13.94
C SER A 79 10.35 5.83 -13.97
N ILE A 80 9.90 6.31 -12.80
CA ILE A 80 9.25 7.62 -12.63
C ILE A 80 10.05 8.52 -11.67
N SER A 81 11.32 8.21 -11.43
CA SER A 81 12.21 8.98 -10.55
C SER A 81 11.65 9.19 -9.14
N LEU A 82 10.87 8.23 -8.63
CA LEU A 82 10.29 8.26 -7.28
C LEU A 82 11.10 7.34 -6.36
N ALA A 83 11.58 7.86 -5.24
CA ALA A 83 12.36 7.09 -4.27
C ALA A 83 11.46 6.57 -3.13
N ARG A 84 11.92 5.51 -2.43
CA ARG A 84 11.19 4.96 -1.27
C ARG A 84 11.09 5.95 -0.11
N GLU A 85 12.06 6.82 0.00
CA GLU A 85 12.15 7.86 1.02
C GLU A 85 11.08 8.95 0.86
N ASP A 86 10.50 9.09 -0.34
CA ASP A 86 9.50 10.10 -0.66
C ASP A 86 8.06 9.61 -0.45
N ILE A 87 7.88 8.33 -0.20
CA ILE A 87 6.57 7.68 -0.14
C ILE A 87 6.31 7.00 1.20
N PHE A 88 5.05 6.66 1.42
CA PHE A 88 4.63 5.75 2.48
C PHE A 88 3.99 4.50 1.87
N ILE A 89 4.36 3.32 2.36
CA ILE A 89 3.88 2.04 1.83
C ILE A 89 3.19 1.28 2.95
N THR A 90 1.95 0.82 2.71
CA THR A 90 1.21 -0.02 3.66
C THR A 90 0.43 -1.10 2.91
N SER A 91 -0.44 -1.83 3.60
CA SER A 91 -1.25 -2.90 3.02
C SER A 91 -2.66 -2.92 3.59
N ALA A 92 -3.61 -3.51 2.86
CA ALA A 92 -4.98 -3.72 3.30
C ALA A 92 -5.06 -4.64 4.54
N ALA A 93 -4.18 -5.64 4.63
CA ALA A 93 -3.93 -6.43 5.82
C ALA A 93 -2.46 -6.30 6.23
N LEU A 94 -2.19 -6.01 7.50
CA LEU A 94 -0.83 -5.78 8.00
C LEU A 94 -0.07 -7.07 8.32
N CYS A 95 -0.76 -8.21 8.48
CA CYS A 95 -0.18 -9.52 8.74
C CYS A 95 -0.23 -10.41 7.50
N ASN A 96 0.69 -11.38 7.40
CA ASN A 96 0.74 -12.31 6.26
C ASN A 96 -0.33 -13.41 6.35
N PRO A 97 -1.34 -13.48 5.47
CA PRO A 97 -2.30 -14.57 5.44
C PRO A 97 -1.68 -15.81 4.76
N ARG A 98 -1.81 -16.98 5.41
CA ARG A 98 -1.27 -18.26 4.92
C ARG A 98 -2.34 -19.33 4.88
N THR A 99 -2.15 -20.29 3.98
CA THR A 99 -2.86 -21.57 3.99
C THR A 99 -2.28 -22.48 5.09
N ASP A 100 -2.93 -23.58 5.38
CA ASP A 100 -2.44 -24.61 6.31
C ASP A 100 -1.08 -25.18 5.86
N SER A 101 -0.82 -25.23 4.54
CA SER A 101 0.49 -25.61 3.99
C SER A 101 1.56 -24.51 4.11
N GLY A 102 1.24 -23.36 4.68
CA GLY A 102 2.13 -22.22 4.86
C GLY A 102 2.35 -21.36 3.61
N ALA A 103 1.62 -21.60 2.51
CA ALA A 103 1.68 -20.75 1.32
C ALA A 103 0.90 -19.45 1.53
N ASN A 104 1.30 -18.36 0.81
CA ASN A 104 0.50 -17.15 0.81
C ASN A 104 -0.91 -17.42 0.27
N ARG A 105 -1.92 -16.80 0.87
CA ARG A 105 -3.28 -16.70 0.35
C ARG A 105 -3.74 -15.26 0.34
N LYS A 106 -4.82 -14.97 -0.32
CA LYS A 106 -5.49 -13.67 -0.18
C LYS A 106 -6.07 -13.52 1.24
N PRO A 107 -6.04 -12.32 1.82
CA PRO A 107 -6.79 -12.07 3.05
C PRO A 107 -8.30 -12.22 2.78
N THR A 108 -9.02 -12.74 3.76
CA THR A 108 -10.48 -12.77 3.71
C THR A 108 -11.05 -11.38 3.86
N LYS A 109 -12.33 -11.18 3.46
CA LYS A 109 -13.03 -9.91 3.66
C LYS A 109 -13.05 -9.50 5.13
N THR A 110 -13.22 -10.46 6.05
CA THR A 110 -13.20 -10.24 7.49
C THR A 110 -11.82 -9.76 7.97
N GLU A 111 -10.72 -10.37 7.49
CA GLU A 111 -9.37 -9.96 7.85
C GLU A 111 -9.06 -8.54 7.35
N VAL A 112 -9.50 -8.19 6.14
CA VAL A 112 -9.39 -6.81 5.62
C VAL A 112 -10.23 -5.83 6.44
N ALA A 113 -11.47 -6.20 6.79
CA ALA A 113 -12.34 -5.38 7.64
C ALA A 113 -11.73 -5.17 9.03
N ASN A 114 -11.20 -6.22 9.66
CA ASN A 114 -10.50 -6.14 10.95
C ASN A 114 -9.30 -5.19 10.88
N CYS A 115 -8.59 -5.15 9.76
CA CYS A 115 -7.42 -4.30 9.55
C CYS A 115 -7.76 -2.86 9.12
N SER A 116 -8.99 -2.59 8.70
CA SER A 116 -9.39 -1.33 8.05
C SER A 116 -9.16 -0.09 8.93
N HIS A 117 -9.30 -0.21 10.24
CA HIS A 117 -9.06 0.88 11.18
C HIS A 117 -7.59 1.31 11.23
N PHE A 118 -6.62 0.41 11.00
CA PHE A 118 -5.20 0.75 10.89
C PHE A 118 -4.93 1.51 9.60
N LEU A 119 -5.52 1.06 8.48
CA LEU A 119 -5.39 1.74 7.19
C LEU A 119 -6.02 3.15 7.23
N ARG A 120 -7.19 3.29 7.85
CA ARG A 120 -7.85 4.60 8.06
C ARG A 120 -6.95 5.56 8.83
N ARG A 121 -6.43 5.12 9.99
CA ARG A 121 -5.55 5.93 10.83
C ARG A 121 -4.24 6.29 10.11
N ALA A 122 -3.67 5.37 9.33
CA ALA A 122 -2.50 5.68 8.51
C ALA A 122 -2.79 6.77 7.47
N LEU A 123 -3.93 6.70 6.77
CA LEU A 123 -4.37 7.73 5.82
C LEU A 123 -4.62 9.09 6.50
N GLU A 124 -5.13 9.09 7.72
CA GLU A 124 -5.36 10.33 8.50
C GLU A 124 -4.03 10.95 8.96
N ILE A 125 -3.10 10.14 9.47
CA ILE A 125 -1.81 10.61 9.99
C ILE A 125 -0.90 11.11 8.86
N ILE A 126 -0.75 10.32 7.79
CA ILE A 126 0.13 10.63 6.65
C ILE A 126 -0.51 11.72 5.76
N ASN A 127 -1.83 11.73 5.65
CA ASN A 127 -2.63 12.65 4.82
C ASN A 127 -2.08 12.83 3.39
N PRO A 128 -1.87 11.71 2.64
CA PRO A 128 -1.30 11.75 1.30
C PRO A 128 -2.24 12.50 0.33
N LYS A 129 -1.69 13.14 -0.70
CA LYS A 129 -2.45 13.74 -1.80
C LYS A 129 -2.75 12.74 -2.92
N VAL A 130 -1.87 11.75 -3.06
CA VAL A 130 -2.03 10.67 -4.03
C VAL A 130 -2.02 9.33 -3.31
N VAL A 131 -3.03 8.51 -3.57
CA VAL A 131 -3.15 7.13 -3.08
C VAL A 131 -3.06 6.21 -4.28
N VAL A 132 -2.13 5.26 -4.24
CA VAL A 132 -1.96 4.23 -5.28
C VAL A 132 -2.29 2.87 -4.69
N THR A 133 -3.26 2.16 -5.28
CA THR A 133 -3.60 0.81 -4.84
C THR A 133 -2.98 -0.23 -5.77
N LEU A 134 -2.30 -1.22 -5.20
CA LEU A 134 -1.62 -2.30 -5.90
C LEU A 134 -2.47 -3.58 -5.86
N GLY A 135 -3.38 -3.71 -6.83
CA GLY A 135 -4.27 -4.85 -6.94
C GLY A 135 -5.68 -4.63 -6.37
N SER A 136 -6.56 -5.61 -6.63
CA SER A 136 -8.00 -5.50 -6.31
C SER A 136 -8.28 -5.44 -4.81
N VAL A 137 -7.54 -6.21 -3.99
CA VAL A 137 -7.77 -6.24 -2.53
C VAL A 137 -7.48 -4.88 -1.89
N ALA A 138 -6.39 -4.22 -2.31
CA ALA A 138 -6.04 -2.89 -1.84
C ALA A 138 -7.09 -1.84 -2.26
N LEU A 139 -7.57 -1.92 -3.52
CA LEU A 139 -8.64 -1.05 -4.01
C LEU A 139 -9.94 -1.27 -3.23
N ASP A 140 -10.36 -2.53 -3.05
CA ASP A 140 -11.58 -2.86 -2.33
C ASP A 140 -11.51 -2.48 -0.84
N ALA A 141 -10.32 -2.53 -0.21
CA ALA A 141 -10.14 -2.12 1.17
C ALA A 141 -10.48 -0.64 1.39
N LEU A 142 -10.27 0.23 0.41
CA LEU A 142 -10.63 1.65 0.50
C LEU A 142 -12.14 1.88 0.63
N LYS A 143 -12.98 0.95 0.13
CA LYS A 143 -14.46 1.00 0.28
C LYS A 143 -14.91 0.99 1.76
N THR A 144 -14.09 0.41 2.64
CA THR A 144 -14.37 0.39 4.10
C THR A 144 -14.09 1.74 4.77
N ILE A 145 -13.40 2.65 4.09
CA ILE A 145 -12.99 3.96 4.59
C ILE A 145 -13.88 5.05 4.00
N HIS A 146 -13.93 5.08 2.67
CA HIS A 146 -14.82 5.96 1.92
C HIS A 146 -15.29 5.21 0.66
N TRP A 147 -16.62 5.16 0.46
CA TRP A 147 -17.24 4.37 -0.59
C TRP A 147 -16.79 4.80 -2.00
N HIS A 148 -16.61 3.83 -2.88
CA HIS A 148 -16.46 3.98 -4.33
C HIS A 148 -16.96 2.71 -5.05
N ASP A 149 -17.32 2.81 -6.31
CA ASP A 149 -17.80 1.72 -7.16
C ASP A 149 -16.71 1.12 -8.06
N LEU A 150 -15.47 1.60 -7.93
CA LEU A 150 -14.35 1.17 -8.78
C LEU A 150 -14.05 -0.31 -8.63
N ASN A 151 -13.70 -0.96 -9.74
CA ASN A 151 -13.10 -2.29 -9.78
C ASN A 151 -11.80 -2.26 -10.60
N LEU A 152 -10.83 -3.08 -10.25
CA LEU A 152 -9.50 -3.01 -10.85
C LEU A 152 -9.50 -3.22 -12.37
N LYS A 153 -10.32 -4.15 -12.87
CA LYS A 153 -10.33 -4.51 -14.30
C LYS A 153 -10.69 -3.32 -15.20
N GLU A 154 -11.64 -2.51 -14.77
CA GLU A 154 -12.16 -1.36 -15.54
C GLU A 154 -11.49 -0.05 -15.17
N SER A 155 -10.95 0.03 -13.94
CA SER A 155 -10.43 1.27 -13.36
C SER A 155 -8.91 1.35 -13.36
N ALA A 156 -8.20 0.26 -13.69
CA ALA A 156 -6.74 0.27 -13.66
C ALA A 156 -6.16 1.32 -14.61
N ALA A 157 -5.08 1.96 -14.16
CA ALA A 157 -4.35 2.97 -14.91
C ALA A 157 -5.23 4.15 -15.34
N ARG A 158 -6.01 4.67 -14.40
CA ARG A 158 -6.76 5.92 -14.51
C ARG A 158 -6.65 6.69 -13.20
N ILE A 159 -6.78 8.01 -13.28
CA ILE A 159 -6.74 8.90 -12.12
C ILE A 159 -8.18 9.22 -11.73
N TYR A 160 -8.52 9.01 -10.47
CA TYR A 160 -9.83 9.31 -9.90
C TYR A 160 -9.70 10.30 -8.75
N VAL A 161 -10.74 11.09 -8.50
CA VAL A 161 -10.89 11.83 -7.24
C VAL A 161 -11.56 10.90 -6.23
N TRP A 162 -10.94 10.72 -5.07
CA TRP A 162 -11.46 9.91 -3.97
C TRP A 162 -11.15 10.60 -2.64
N HIS A 163 -12.20 11.02 -1.92
CA HIS A 163 -12.10 11.62 -0.59
C HIS A 163 -10.97 12.67 -0.46
N ASP A 164 -11.04 13.72 -1.28
CA ASP A 164 -10.09 14.85 -1.35
C ASP A 164 -8.66 14.48 -1.76
N ARG A 165 -8.47 13.30 -2.36
CA ARG A 165 -7.20 12.78 -2.85
C ARG A 165 -7.33 12.30 -4.30
N LEU A 166 -6.20 12.19 -4.98
CA LEU A 166 -6.13 11.45 -6.23
C LEU A 166 -5.90 9.96 -5.92
N LEU A 167 -6.69 9.10 -6.55
CA LEU A 167 -6.59 7.63 -6.44
C LEU A 167 -6.19 7.05 -7.79
N VAL A 168 -5.13 6.25 -7.80
CA VAL A 168 -4.64 5.56 -9.00
C VAL A 168 -4.62 4.06 -8.73
N PRO A 169 -5.63 3.30 -9.17
CA PRO A 169 -5.61 1.85 -9.10
C PRO A 169 -4.66 1.29 -10.17
N ILE A 170 -3.70 0.46 -9.76
CA ILE A 170 -2.82 -0.26 -10.69
C ILE A 170 -2.69 -1.73 -10.29
N TYR A 171 -2.18 -2.54 -11.20
CA TYR A 171 -1.96 -3.95 -10.93
C TYR A 171 -0.76 -4.17 -10.00
N HIS A 172 -0.83 -5.26 -9.20
CA HIS A 172 0.25 -5.63 -8.28
C HIS A 172 1.53 -6.03 -9.05
N PRO A 173 2.74 -5.63 -8.61
CA PRO A 173 4.00 -5.88 -9.33
C PRO A 173 4.54 -7.31 -9.16
N SER A 174 3.69 -8.30 -8.84
CA SER A 174 4.14 -9.68 -8.68
C SER A 174 4.49 -10.34 -10.00
N PRO A 175 5.45 -11.29 -10.01
CA PRO A 175 5.79 -12.07 -11.22
C PRO A 175 4.58 -12.72 -11.87
N GLN A 176 3.64 -13.24 -11.07
CA GLN A 176 2.43 -13.88 -11.57
C GLN A 176 1.54 -12.90 -12.35
N VAL A 177 1.37 -11.67 -11.86
CA VAL A 177 0.60 -10.63 -12.55
C VAL A 177 1.29 -10.19 -13.82
N LEU A 178 2.61 -10.02 -13.79
CA LEU A 178 3.41 -9.67 -14.98
C LEU A 178 3.33 -10.74 -16.08
N ALA A 179 3.23 -12.01 -15.68
CA ALA A 179 3.16 -13.13 -16.64
C ALA A 179 1.76 -13.27 -17.27
N SER A 180 0.67 -12.92 -16.57
CA SER A 180 -0.68 -13.32 -16.98
C SER A 180 -1.69 -12.18 -17.13
N HIS A 181 -1.58 -11.10 -16.39
CA HIS A 181 -2.63 -10.07 -16.33
C HIS A 181 -2.19 -8.71 -16.86
N ARG A 182 -1.00 -8.24 -16.49
CA ARG A 182 -0.50 -6.91 -16.84
C ARG A 182 1.00 -6.98 -17.06
N ARG A 183 1.42 -7.16 -18.31
CA ARG A 183 2.84 -7.30 -18.69
C ARG A 183 3.63 -6.06 -18.27
N GLU A 184 4.93 -6.24 -18.13
CA GLU A 184 5.87 -5.22 -17.66
C GLU A 184 5.75 -3.89 -18.39
N ALA A 185 5.73 -3.89 -19.72
CA ALA A 185 5.59 -2.66 -20.50
C ALA A 185 4.30 -1.88 -20.16
N ALA A 186 3.20 -2.59 -19.92
CA ALA A 186 1.95 -1.96 -19.50
C ALA A 186 2.03 -1.43 -18.07
N GLN A 187 2.72 -2.15 -17.15
CA GLN A 187 2.90 -1.63 -15.79
C GLN A 187 3.82 -0.40 -15.75
N LEU A 188 4.85 -0.34 -16.59
CA LEU A 188 5.66 0.88 -16.73
C LEU A 188 4.81 2.08 -17.17
N GLN A 189 3.87 1.87 -18.09
CA GLN A 189 2.89 2.92 -18.47
C GLN A 189 1.95 3.29 -17.32
N ASP A 190 1.52 2.32 -16.50
CA ASP A 190 0.69 2.58 -15.33
C ASP A 190 1.42 3.48 -14.32
N TYR A 191 2.71 3.26 -14.12
CA TYR A 191 3.52 4.11 -13.24
C TYR A 191 3.71 5.53 -13.81
N GLN A 192 3.74 5.72 -15.15
CA GLN A 192 3.72 7.07 -15.73
C GLN A 192 2.43 7.83 -15.36
N LEU A 193 1.29 7.14 -15.23
CA LEU A 193 0.06 7.77 -14.74
C LEU A 193 0.13 8.11 -13.26
N VAL A 194 0.87 7.34 -12.46
CA VAL A 194 1.17 7.73 -11.06
C VAL A 194 1.97 9.03 -11.05
N ALA A 195 3.00 9.17 -11.90
CA ALA A 195 3.76 10.41 -12.03
C ALA A 195 2.85 11.59 -12.42
N GLN A 196 1.95 11.40 -13.39
CA GLN A 196 0.96 12.43 -13.77
C GLN A 196 0.05 12.83 -12.60
N ALA A 197 -0.42 11.86 -11.80
CA ALA A 197 -1.22 12.16 -10.60
C ALA A 197 -0.42 12.97 -9.56
N ILE A 198 0.88 12.69 -9.41
CA ILE A 198 1.78 13.44 -8.54
C ILE A 198 1.93 14.88 -9.04
N GLU A 199 2.11 15.08 -10.35
CA GLU A 199 2.16 16.42 -10.97
C GLU A 199 0.85 17.18 -10.78
N GLN A 200 -0.30 16.54 -11.05
CA GLN A 200 -1.64 17.13 -10.87
C GLN A 200 -1.88 17.54 -9.41
N ALA A 201 -1.33 16.80 -8.45
CA ALA A 201 -1.42 17.15 -7.04
C ALA A 201 -0.45 18.32 -6.63
N GLY A 202 0.29 18.89 -7.58
CA GLY A 202 1.27 19.95 -7.34
C GLY A 202 2.47 19.49 -6.50
N LEU A 203 2.86 18.23 -6.61
CA LEU A 203 3.91 17.60 -5.81
C LEU A 203 5.24 17.49 -6.56
N TYR A 204 5.23 17.68 -7.87
CA TYR A 204 6.43 17.69 -8.71
C TYR A 204 6.76 19.15 -9.09
N GLN A 205 7.90 19.62 -8.67
CA GLN A 205 8.60 20.68 -9.38
C GLN A 205 9.64 19.97 -10.25
N ALA A 206 9.48 20.03 -11.56
CA ALA A 206 10.50 19.57 -12.48
C ALA A 206 11.80 20.29 -12.15
N ALA A 207 12.85 19.50 -11.86
CA ALA A 207 14.19 20.00 -11.68
C ALA A 207 14.81 20.44 -13.01
#